data_b9747f588ff2b099068f17867df10b71
#
_entry.id   b9747f588ff2b099068f17867df10b71
#
_cell.length_a   1.000
_cell.length_b   1.000
_cell.length_c   1.000
_cell.angle_alpha   90.00
_cell.angle_beta   90.00
_cell.angle_gamma   90.00
#
_symmetry.space_group_name_H-M   'P 1'
#
loop_
_entity.id
_entity.type
_entity.pdbx_description
1 polymer ?
#
loop_
_entity_poly.entity_id
_entity_poly.type
_entity_poly.pdbx_seq_one_letter_code
_entity_poly.pdbx_strand_id
1 'polypeptide(L)'
;LFSFDGGRQDARWKTFLDAAADSDAKFTVFQSAINLIETANRENYTAPGNEPGYVGTEFGGDEAEVAQRIENINTAHAAGHEIGTHYAGHLCAPTRYGADQWSTAEWKQEYGSFTDILSDPGAYNPGSSLPALEVTPEDVKGGRLPCLDGEWDQLVPMWKDNGLEYDTSRAAAASGVAWPYQEDGIWEFEMPMTWSPVLAEKDAASPFVMAMDYNFWISGNGGKDIPEDVARLTDFQYRTYRYMYDSAFVGNRAPLVFGNHFNDWGLNAFNPAVEKVMREVCVEEDTYCVTYQQMIAWLELQDPEVLAAWRDQARSATGTDAEALSW
;
A
#
# COMPACT_ATOMS: atom_id res chain seq x y z
N LEU A 1 -0.62 -10.42 -0.05
CA LEU A 1 0.24 -9.23 -0.09
C LEU A 1 -0.35 -8.17 0.83
N PHE A 2 0.17 -8.05 2.07
CA PHE A 2 -0.19 -6.95 2.96
C PHE A 2 0.69 -5.75 2.64
N SER A 3 0.07 -4.59 2.42
CA SER A 3 0.80 -3.36 2.13
C SER A 3 0.23 -2.16 2.88
N PHE A 4 1.14 -1.24 3.23
CA PHE A 4 0.84 -0.07 4.04
C PHE A 4 1.42 1.19 3.40
N ASP A 5 0.60 2.19 3.16
CA ASP A 5 1.01 3.45 2.56
C ASP A 5 1.39 4.47 3.64
N GLY A 6 2.38 5.31 3.33
CA GLY A 6 2.82 6.43 4.15
C GLY A 6 4.00 6.12 5.06
N GLY A 7 3.83 5.27 6.07
CA GLY A 7 4.92 4.88 6.99
C GLY A 7 5.22 5.87 8.12
N ARG A 8 4.40 6.92 8.33
CA ARG A 8 4.69 7.98 9.33
C ARG A 8 4.44 7.55 10.78
N GLN A 9 3.42 6.72 11.03
CA GLN A 9 3.01 6.41 12.42
C GLN A 9 3.83 5.30 13.04
N ASP A 10 4.76 5.64 13.94
CA ASP A 10 5.71 4.70 14.55
C ASP A 10 5.04 3.58 15.34
N ALA A 11 3.91 3.83 15.99
CA ALA A 11 3.14 2.82 16.70
C ALA A 11 2.64 1.69 15.77
N ARG A 12 2.38 1.97 14.49
CA ARG A 12 1.90 1.00 13.53
C ARG A 12 3.02 0.06 13.06
N TRP A 13 4.24 0.59 12.93
CA TRP A 13 5.41 -0.25 12.67
C TRP A 13 5.52 -1.38 13.69
N LYS A 14 5.49 -1.04 14.99
CA LYS A 14 5.57 -2.06 16.04
C LYS A 14 4.43 -3.08 15.93
N THR A 15 3.18 -2.62 15.76
CA THR A 15 2.01 -3.50 15.65
C THR A 15 2.20 -4.55 14.55
N PHE A 16 2.60 -4.12 13.36
CA PHE A 16 2.68 -5.02 12.21
C PHE A 16 3.98 -5.82 12.15
N LEU A 17 5.08 -5.31 12.71
CA LEU A 17 6.29 -6.12 12.92
C LEU A 17 6.04 -7.27 13.90
N ASP A 18 5.35 -7.02 15.00
CA ASP A 18 4.97 -8.05 15.96
C ASP A 18 4.00 -9.07 15.31
N ALA A 19 2.97 -8.59 14.59
CA ALA A 19 2.03 -9.47 13.91
C ALA A 19 2.71 -10.37 12.87
N ALA A 20 3.61 -9.80 12.09
CA ALA A 20 4.36 -10.53 11.06
C ALA A 20 5.32 -11.56 11.67
N ALA A 21 6.01 -11.20 12.77
CA ALA A 21 6.88 -12.13 13.48
C ALA A 21 6.12 -13.34 14.04
N ASP A 22 4.91 -13.10 14.58
CA ASP A 22 4.06 -14.16 15.16
C ASP A 22 3.43 -15.09 14.10
N SER A 23 3.30 -14.63 12.86
CA SER A 23 2.64 -15.37 11.77
C SER A 23 3.56 -15.74 10.60
N ASP A 24 4.88 -15.53 10.74
CA ASP A 24 5.90 -15.71 9.69
C ASP A 24 5.54 -14.97 8.38
N ALA A 25 4.84 -13.85 8.51
CA ALA A 25 4.43 -13.04 7.38
C ALA A 25 5.52 -12.04 6.96
N LYS A 26 5.48 -11.65 5.68
CA LYS A 26 6.16 -10.46 5.19
C LYS A 26 5.13 -9.46 4.68
N PHE A 27 5.45 -8.18 4.79
CA PHE A 27 4.62 -7.09 4.27
C PHE A 27 5.48 -6.06 3.55
N THR A 28 4.83 -5.17 2.81
CA THR A 28 5.46 -4.06 2.09
C THR A 28 4.97 -2.74 2.66
N VAL A 29 5.89 -1.80 2.92
CA VAL A 29 5.54 -0.41 3.24
C VAL A 29 5.92 0.48 2.07
N PHE A 30 4.95 1.17 1.52
CA PHE A 30 5.18 2.21 0.52
C PHE A 30 5.45 3.53 1.25
N GLN A 31 6.73 3.87 1.37
CA GLN A 31 7.20 5.00 2.17
C GLN A 31 7.01 6.31 1.41
N SER A 32 6.38 7.30 2.05
CA SER A 32 6.42 8.71 1.61
C SER A 32 7.70 9.35 2.11
N ALA A 33 8.59 9.80 1.20
CA ALA A 33 9.94 10.23 1.61
C ALA A 33 9.91 11.46 2.54
N ILE A 34 8.94 12.37 2.40
CA ILE A 34 8.84 13.56 3.28
C ILE A 34 8.62 13.20 4.75
N ASN A 35 8.19 11.97 5.04
CA ASN A 35 8.11 11.52 6.43
C ASN A 35 9.52 11.37 7.08
N LEU A 36 10.58 11.39 6.28
CA LEU A 36 11.99 11.41 6.72
C LEU A 36 12.56 12.82 6.84
N ILE A 37 11.74 13.86 6.62
CA ILE A 37 12.10 15.27 6.79
C ILE A 37 11.39 15.82 8.02
N GLU A 38 12.13 16.44 8.91
CA GLU A 38 11.56 17.14 10.07
C GLU A 38 10.63 18.27 9.63
N THR A 39 9.54 18.47 10.35
CA THR A 39 8.59 19.55 10.04
C THR A 39 9.25 20.95 10.06
N ALA A 40 10.27 21.14 10.88
CA ALA A 40 11.06 22.38 10.91
C ALA A 40 11.86 22.63 9.63
N ASN A 41 12.22 21.56 8.92
CA ASN A 41 13.04 21.55 7.71
C ASN A 41 12.23 21.40 6.41
N ARG A 42 10.90 21.51 6.47
CA ARG A 42 9.96 21.26 5.36
C ARG A 42 10.31 22.00 4.06
N GLU A 43 10.90 23.19 4.14
CA GLU A 43 11.26 24.01 2.97
C GLU A 43 12.43 23.42 2.17
N ASN A 44 13.10 22.37 2.67
CA ASN A 44 14.12 21.65 1.94
C ASN A 44 13.55 20.68 0.89
N TYR A 45 12.23 20.47 0.88
CA TYR A 45 11.55 19.73 -0.19
C TYR A 45 10.67 20.66 -1.01
N THR A 46 10.68 20.46 -2.34
CA THR A 46 9.83 21.19 -3.28
C THR A 46 9.24 20.23 -4.31
N ALA A 47 7.94 20.03 -4.25
CA ALA A 47 7.22 19.21 -5.23
C ALA A 47 7.14 19.90 -6.60
N PRO A 48 6.98 19.12 -7.70
CA PRO A 48 6.82 19.69 -9.03
C PRO A 48 5.72 20.73 -9.08
N GLY A 49 6.06 21.92 -9.59
CA GLY A 49 5.12 23.04 -9.78
C GLY A 49 4.59 23.71 -8.52
N ASN A 50 5.09 23.36 -7.34
CA ASN A 50 4.64 23.87 -6.05
C ASN A 50 5.71 24.70 -5.34
N GLU A 51 5.31 25.43 -4.31
CA GLU A 51 6.22 26.18 -3.44
C GLU A 51 6.94 25.23 -2.47
N PRO A 52 8.16 25.59 -1.98
CA PRO A 52 8.87 24.80 -0.99
C PRO A 52 8.00 24.48 0.25
N GLY A 53 8.03 23.23 0.71
CA GLY A 53 7.27 22.77 1.86
C GLY A 53 5.78 22.53 1.63
N TYR A 54 5.28 22.66 0.39
CA TYR A 54 3.90 22.28 0.06
C TYR A 54 3.82 20.78 -0.22
N VAL A 55 2.94 20.07 0.49
CA VAL A 55 2.78 18.61 0.42
C VAL A 55 1.32 18.21 0.67
N GLY A 56 0.95 16.99 0.28
CA GLY A 56 -0.40 16.45 0.46
C GLY A 56 -0.59 15.65 1.76
N THR A 57 0.50 15.40 2.50
CA THR A 57 0.47 14.70 3.79
C THR A 57 1.41 15.38 4.78
N GLU A 58 1.62 14.81 5.97
CA GLU A 58 2.43 15.42 7.00
C GLU A 58 3.92 15.07 6.86
N PHE A 59 4.80 16.02 7.22
CA PHE A 59 6.23 15.80 7.41
C PHE A 59 6.54 14.89 8.60
N GLY A 60 7.81 14.53 8.76
CA GLY A 60 8.30 13.55 9.73
C GLY A 60 8.11 13.87 11.21
N GLY A 61 7.81 15.11 11.55
CA GLY A 61 7.73 15.54 12.95
C GLY A 61 9.01 16.20 13.43
N ASP A 62 9.48 15.86 14.62
CA ASP A 62 10.77 16.32 15.15
C ASP A 62 11.91 15.32 14.85
N GLU A 63 13.15 15.67 15.26
CA GLU A 63 14.33 14.81 15.07
C GLU A 63 14.14 13.41 15.68
N ALA A 64 13.54 13.30 16.88
CA ALA A 64 13.37 12.03 17.55
C ALA A 64 12.35 11.13 16.82
N GLU A 65 11.26 11.71 16.29
CA GLU A 65 10.26 11.02 15.49
C GLU A 65 10.86 10.52 14.16
N VAL A 66 11.65 11.36 13.48
CA VAL A 66 12.35 10.95 12.23
C VAL A 66 13.37 9.85 12.51
N ALA A 67 14.19 10.01 13.57
CA ALA A 67 15.17 8.99 13.97
C ALA A 67 14.48 7.64 14.27
N GLN A 68 13.38 7.64 15.03
CA GLN A 68 12.62 6.43 15.34
C GLN A 68 12.06 5.78 14.07
N ARG A 69 11.62 6.56 13.09
CA ARG A 69 11.12 6.05 11.82
C ARG A 69 12.21 5.38 11.00
N ILE A 70 13.41 5.97 10.96
CA ILE A 70 14.57 5.34 10.31
C ILE A 70 14.88 3.99 10.97
N GLU A 71 14.87 3.91 12.30
CA GLU A 71 15.08 2.65 13.02
C GLU A 71 13.98 1.62 12.72
N ASN A 72 12.72 2.04 12.61
CA ASN A 72 11.61 1.17 12.24
C ASN A 72 11.77 0.61 10.82
N ILE A 73 12.15 1.46 9.85
CA ILE A 73 12.43 1.05 8.46
C ILE A 73 13.59 0.06 8.41
N ASN A 74 14.71 0.36 9.10
CA ASN A 74 15.86 -0.54 9.16
C ASN A 74 15.49 -1.90 9.79
N THR A 75 14.69 -1.88 10.86
CA THR A 75 14.20 -3.11 11.52
C THR A 75 13.34 -3.95 10.55
N ALA A 76 12.43 -3.30 9.83
CA ALA A 76 11.57 -3.97 8.84
C ALA A 76 12.42 -4.56 7.70
N HIS A 77 13.34 -3.78 7.15
CA HIS A 77 14.24 -4.22 6.08
C HIS A 77 15.09 -5.43 6.52
N ALA A 78 15.73 -5.35 7.69
CA ALA A 78 16.52 -6.44 8.25
C ALA A 78 15.69 -7.71 8.51
N ALA A 79 14.39 -7.57 8.81
CA ALA A 79 13.47 -8.69 8.98
C ALA A 79 12.93 -9.24 7.64
N GLY A 80 13.34 -8.69 6.50
CA GLY A 80 12.94 -9.12 5.15
C GLY A 80 11.57 -8.63 4.71
N HIS A 81 11.06 -7.56 5.33
CA HIS A 81 9.95 -6.80 4.80
C HIS A 81 10.42 -5.89 3.66
N GLU A 82 9.52 -5.50 2.78
CA GLU A 82 9.84 -4.66 1.64
C GLU A 82 9.54 -3.19 1.93
N ILE A 83 10.44 -2.32 1.52
CA ILE A 83 10.21 -0.88 1.46
C ILE A 83 10.09 -0.50 -0.01
N GLY A 84 8.89 -0.09 -0.41
CA GLY A 84 8.61 0.45 -1.73
C GLY A 84 8.39 1.96 -1.69
N THR A 85 8.11 2.57 -2.83
CA THR A 85 7.87 4.01 -2.93
C THR A 85 6.39 4.37 -2.83
N HIS A 86 6.08 5.37 -2.00
CA HIS A 86 4.84 6.16 -2.09
C HIS A 86 5.19 7.60 -2.53
N TYR A 87 6.28 7.70 -3.30
CA TYR A 87 6.90 8.94 -3.78
C TYR A 87 7.31 9.87 -2.64
N ALA A 88 7.42 11.17 -2.89
CA ALA A 88 7.89 12.08 -1.85
C ALA A 88 6.76 12.83 -1.17
N GLY A 89 6.06 13.71 -1.89
CA GLY A 89 5.20 14.74 -1.30
C GLY A 89 3.72 14.43 -1.17
N HIS A 90 3.25 13.29 -1.69
CA HIS A 90 1.84 12.85 -1.64
C HIS A 90 0.85 13.87 -2.22
N LEU A 91 1.09 14.35 -3.42
CA LEU A 91 0.23 15.35 -4.07
C LEU A 91 -0.83 14.68 -4.94
N CYS A 92 -2.08 14.77 -4.52
CA CYS A 92 -3.23 14.18 -5.19
C CYS A 92 -4.05 15.21 -5.98
N ALA A 93 -4.86 14.76 -6.94
CA ALA A 93 -5.94 15.55 -7.48
C ALA A 93 -7.00 15.86 -6.37
N PRO A 94 -7.74 16.99 -6.43
CA PRO A 94 -7.74 18.01 -7.48
C PRO A 94 -6.89 19.25 -7.14
N THR A 95 -5.68 19.08 -6.62
CA THR A 95 -4.79 20.23 -6.42
C THR A 95 -4.37 20.81 -7.78
N ARG A 96 -4.06 22.09 -7.83
CA ARG A 96 -3.70 22.79 -9.08
C ARG A 96 -2.50 22.15 -9.81
N TYR A 97 -1.64 21.48 -9.07
CA TYR A 97 -0.44 20.80 -9.54
C TYR A 97 -0.38 19.38 -8.94
N GLY A 98 -1.52 18.69 -8.99
CA GLY A 98 -1.63 17.31 -8.51
C GLY A 98 -1.00 16.31 -9.48
N ALA A 99 -0.72 15.15 -8.95
CA ALA A 99 -0.04 14.07 -9.66
C ALA A 99 -0.77 13.57 -10.92
N ASP A 100 -2.09 13.71 -10.96
CA ASP A 100 -2.94 13.41 -12.12
C ASP A 100 -2.59 14.22 -13.40
N GLN A 101 -1.84 15.33 -13.25
CA GLN A 101 -1.49 16.22 -14.35
C GLN A 101 0.01 16.23 -14.65
N TRP A 102 0.80 15.46 -13.91
CA TRP A 102 2.26 15.49 -14.05
C TRP A 102 2.73 14.81 -15.32
N SER A 103 3.64 15.50 -16.01
CA SER A 103 4.42 14.95 -17.11
C SER A 103 5.48 13.96 -16.59
N THR A 104 6.04 13.17 -17.49
CA THR A 104 7.18 12.30 -17.18
C THR A 104 8.35 13.04 -16.51
N ALA A 105 8.61 14.31 -16.89
CA ALA A 105 9.68 15.11 -16.28
C ALA A 105 9.37 15.47 -14.82
N GLU A 106 8.12 15.77 -14.50
CA GLU A 106 7.68 16.04 -13.13
C GLU A 106 7.70 14.77 -12.27
N TRP A 107 7.27 13.64 -12.82
CA TRP A 107 7.42 12.34 -12.15
C TRP A 107 8.89 11.98 -11.88
N LYS A 108 9.81 12.27 -12.80
CA LYS A 108 11.25 12.10 -12.56
C LYS A 108 11.78 13.02 -11.48
N GLN A 109 11.30 14.26 -11.40
CA GLN A 109 11.65 15.18 -10.31
C GLN A 109 11.17 14.64 -8.98
N GLU A 110 9.90 14.20 -8.89
CA GLU A 110 9.29 13.70 -7.67
C GLU A 110 9.97 12.42 -7.17
N TYR A 111 10.20 11.45 -8.07
CA TYR A 111 10.92 10.22 -7.74
C TYR A 111 12.39 10.49 -7.42
N GLY A 112 13.02 11.45 -8.09
CA GLY A 112 14.38 11.92 -7.75
C GLY A 112 14.43 12.47 -6.32
N SER A 113 13.45 13.28 -5.92
CA SER A 113 13.35 13.74 -4.53
C SER A 113 13.17 12.58 -3.54
N PHE A 114 12.38 11.56 -3.90
CA PHE A 114 12.24 10.35 -3.08
C PHE A 114 13.59 9.65 -2.89
N THR A 115 14.32 9.40 -3.97
CA THR A 115 15.61 8.69 -3.92
C THR A 115 16.69 9.49 -3.21
N ASP A 116 16.73 10.81 -3.39
CA ASP A 116 17.67 11.70 -2.72
C ASP A 116 17.45 11.72 -1.21
N ILE A 117 16.18 11.84 -0.76
CA ILE A 117 15.83 11.81 0.67
C ILE A 117 16.15 10.45 1.27
N LEU A 118 15.85 9.36 0.55
CA LEU A 118 16.14 7.99 1.01
C LEU A 118 17.64 7.77 1.17
N SER A 119 18.44 8.28 0.23
CA SER A 119 19.90 8.12 0.24
C SER A 119 20.59 8.90 1.35
N ASP A 120 20.10 10.10 1.67
CA ASP A 120 20.68 10.97 2.71
C ASP A 120 19.59 11.83 3.40
N PRO A 121 18.84 11.24 4.34
CA PRO A 121 17.88 12.01 5.13
C PRO A 121 18.53 13.19 5.88
N GLY A 122 19.81 13.07 6.24
CA GLY A 122 20.56 14.12 6.94
C GLY A 122 20.76 15.40 6.10
N ALA A 123 20.90 15.27 4.78
CA ALA A 123 20.99 16.42 3.88
C ALA A 123 19.72 17.29 3.90
N TYR A 124 18.58 16.67 4.15
CA TYR A 124 17.28 17.35 4.29
C TYR A 124 16.97 17.83 5.70
N ASN A 125 17.76 17.39 6.70
CA ASN A 125 17.61 17.72 8.12
C ASN A 125 18.92 18.32 8.68
N PRO A 126 19.35 19.51 8.20
CA PRO A 126 20.62 20.08 8.60
C PRO A 126 20.64 20.40 10.11
N GLY A 127 21.66 19.87 10.78
CA GLY A 127 21.85 20.08 12.22
C GLY A 127 21.36 18.94 13.10
N SER A 128 20.65 17.97 12.56
CA SER A 128 20.17 16.79 13.27
C SER A 128 21.18 15.64 13.21
N SER A 129 21.09 14.74 14.18
CA SER A 129 21.94 13.53 14.29
C SER A 129 21.10 12.28 14.03
N LEU A 130 20.69 12.10 12.79
CA LEU A 130 19.84 10.97 12.40
C LEU A 130 20.67 9.68 12.24
N PRO A 131 20.08 8.49 12.56
CA PRO A 131 20.70 7.21 12.21
C PRO A 131 20.86 7.08 10.68
N ALA A 132 21.76 6.23 10.24
CA ALA A 132 21.85 5.89 8.84
C ALA A 132 20.64 5.06 8.41
N LEU A 133 20.07 5.36 7.27
CA LEU A 133 19.07 4.49 6.64
C LEU A 133 19.80 3.36 5.92
N GLU A 134 19.38 2.10 6.16
CA GLU A 134 20.00 0.91 5.56
C GLU A 134 19.39 0.55 4.21
N VAL A 135 18.15 0.99 3.96
CA VAL A 135 17.47 0.85 2.66
C VAL A 135 18.05 1.85 1.67
N THR A 136 18.40 1.36 0.50
CA THR A 136 18.95 2.17 -0.59
C THR A 136 17.91 2.33 -1.72
N PRO A 137 18.06 3.33 -2.63
CA PRO A 137 17.18 3.43 -3.80
C PRO A 137 17.15 2.17 -4.67
N GLU A 138 18.25 1.41 -4.71
CA GLU A 138 18.35 0.16 -5.46
C GLU A 138 17.51 -0.98 -4.87
N ASP A 139 17.17 -0.92 -3.60
CA ASP A 139 16.28 -1.90 -2.93
C ASP A 139 14.81 -1.66 -3.28
N VAL A 140 14.47 -0.44 -3.72
CA VAL A 140 13.11 -0.05 -4.09
C VAL A 140 12.78 -0.52 -5.50
N LYS A 141 11.87 -1.48 -5.63
CA LYS A 141 11.53 -2.11 -6.92
C LYS A 141 10.14 -1.76 -7.43
N GLY A 142 9.36 -1.05 -6.67
CA GLY A 142 8.02 -0.63 -7.08
C GLY A 142 7.34 0.21 -6.04
N GLY A 143 6.06 0.50 -6.27
CA GLY A 143 5.34 1.41 -5.39
C GLY A 143 3.85 1.46 -5.59
N ARG A 144 3.29 2.41 -4.88
CA ARG A 144 1.90 2.83 -5.02
C ARG A 144 1.84 4.34 -5.14
N LEU A 145 1.08 4.83 -6.12
CA LEU A 145 0.86 6.25 -6.33
C LEU A 145 0.03 6.85 -5.20
N PRO A 146 0.37 8.04 -4.71
CA PRO A 146 -0.51 8.80 -3.82
C PRO A 146 -1.89 8.94 -4.43
N CYS A 147 -2.92 8.64 -3.63
CA CYS A 147 -4.33 8.65 -4.05
C CYS A 147 -4.67 7.78 -5.27
N LEU A 148 -3.76 6.90 -5.68
CA LEU A 148 -3.85 6.10 -6.91
C LEU A 148 -3.91 6.97 -8.19
N ASP A 149 -3.40 8.19 -8.13
CA ASP A 149 -3.46 9.18 -9.21
C ASP A 149 -2.17 9.18 -10.04
N GLY A 150 -2.30 9.10 -11.36
CA GLY A 150 -1.21 9.22 -12.32
C GLY A 150 -1.54 8.61 -13.66
N GLU A 151 -0.96 9.19 -14.72
CA GLU A 151 -1.16 8.71 -16.09
C GLU A 151 -0.07 7.70 -16.45
N TRP A 152 -0.45 6.48 -16.82
CA TRP A 152 0.46 5.36 -17.11
C TRP A 152 1.56 5.75 -18.11
N ASP A 153 1.18 6.38 -19.22
CA ASP A 153 2.12 6.78 -20.26
C ASP A 153 3.17 7.79 -19.78
N GLN A 154 2.88 8.55 -18.71
CA GLN A 154 3.81 9.49 -18.10
C GLN A 154 4.73 8.80 -17.06
N LEU A 155 4.25 7.74 -16.44
CA LEU A 155 4.95 7.01 -15.36
C LEU A 155 5.93 5.97 -15.90
N VAL A 156 5.54 5.19 -16.90
CA VAL A 156 6.35 4.08 -17.45
C VAL A 156 7.78 4.47 -17.80
N PRO A 157 8.04 5.61 -18.49
CA PRO A 157 9.43 5.99 -18.77
C PRO A 157 10.24 6.29 -17.51
N MET A 158 9.63 6.87 -16.47
CA MET A 158 10.28 7.10 -15.19
C MET A 158 10.56 5.79 -14.46
N TRP A 159 9.61 4.87 -14.41
CA TRP A 159 9.78 3.56 -13.78
C TRP A 159 10.93 2.77 -14.42
N LYS A 160 10.95 2.68 -15.75
CA LYS A 160 12.00 1.97 -16.50
C LYS A 160 13.39 2.58 -16.31
N ASP A 161 13.49 3.90 -16.32
CA ASP A 161 14.76 4.61 -16.13
C ASP A 161 15.35 4.39 -14.72
N ASN A 162 14.50 4.07 -13.74
CA ASN A 162 14.89 3.86 -12.34
C ASN A 162 14.84 2.38 -11.91
N GLY A 163 14.57 1.45 -12.82
CA GLY A 163 14.57 0.02 -12.53
C GLY A 163 13.43 -0.43 -11.60
N LEU A 164 12.29 0.29 -11.62
CA LEU A 164 11.07 -0.16 -10.96
C LEU A 164 10.42 -1.27 -11.79
N GLU A 165 9.95 -2.30 -11.12
CA GLU A 165 9.49 -3.55 -11.71
C GLU A 165 7.96 -3.72 -11.59
N TYR A 166 7.32 -3.00 -10.63
CA TYR A 166 5.89 -3.13 -10.38
C TYR A 166 5.22 -1.83 -9.92
N ASP A 167 3.91 -1.79 -10.17
CA ASP A 167 2.96 -0.83 -9.60
C ASP A 167 1.78 -1.57 -8.94
N THR A 168 1.13 -0.91 -7.99
CA THR A 168 -0.10 -1.42 -7.36
C THR A 168 -1.08 -0.27 -7.09
N SER A 169 -1.28 0.58 -8.12
CA SER A 169 -2.11 1.79 -8.01
C SER A 169 -3.42 1.68 -8.77
N ARG A 170 -3.52 0.82 -9.78
CA ARG A 170 -4.75 0.72 -10.55
C ARG A 170 -5.88 0.07 -9.76
N ALA A 171 -7.00 0.76 -9.69
CA ALA A 171 -8.24 0.13 -9.25
C ALA A 171 -8.68 -0.92 -10.26
N ALA A 172 -9.07 -2.10 -9.78
CA ALA A 172 -9.54 -3.17 -10.65
C ALA A 172 -10.74 -2.71 -11.50
N ALA A 173 -10.62 -2.88 -12.80
CA ALA A 173 -11.67 -2.49 -13.76
C ALA A 173 -12.94 -3.35 -13.63
N ALA A 174 -12.83 -4.55 -13.05
CA ALA A 174 -13.94 -5.45 -12.78
C ALA A 174 -13.91 -5.91 -11.33
N SER A 175 -15.09 -6.19 -10.78
CA SER A 175 -15.23 -6.68 -9.40
C SER A 175 -14.55 -8.03 -9.21
N GLY A 176 -14.00 -8.23 -8.01
CA GLY A 176 -13.29 -9.44 -7.60
C GLY A 176 -11.78 -9.36 -7.74
N VAL A 177 -11.12 -10.47 -7.41
CA VAL A 177 -9.68 -10.64 -7.40
C VAL A 177 -9.24 -11.39 -8.65
N ALA A 178 -8.19 -10.90 -9.32
CA ALA A 178 -7.57 -11.54 -10.48
C ALA A 178 -6.06 -11.69 -10.29
N TRP A 179 -5.44 -12.52 -11.15
CA TRP A 179 -3.99 -12.64 -11.20
C TRP A 179 -3.36 -11.36 -11.76
N PRO A 180 -2.18 -10.96 -11.26
CA PRO A 180 -1.46 -9.80 -11.78
C PRO A 180 -1.01 -10.02 -13.23
N TYR A 181 -0.75 -8.92 -13.91
CA TYR A 181 -0.31 -8.94 -15.31
C TYR A 181 0.88 -8.02 -15.52
N GLN A 182 1.51 -8.11 -16.68
CA GLN A 182 2.51 -7.14 -17.11
C GLN A 182 1.97 -6.26 -18.23
N GLU A 183 2.22 -4.97 -18.11
CA GLU A 183 2.01 -3.98 -19.17
C GLU A 183 3.28 -3.15 -19.30
N ASP A 184 3.78 -2.99 -20.52
CA ASP A 184 5.06 -2.31 -20.79
C ASP A 184 6.28 -2.86 -20.03
N GLY A 185 6.22 -4.10 -19.54
CA GLY A 185 7.27 -4.74 -18.76
C GLY A 185 7.23 -4.40 -17.26
N ILE A 186 6.18 -3.73 -16.80
CA ILE A 186 5.89 -3.44 -15.40
C ILE A 186 4.80 -4.41 -14.92
N TRP A 187 4.99 -5.04 -13.78
CA TRP A 187 3.96 -5.84 -13.13
C TRP A 187 2.90 -4.93 -12.52
N GLU A 188 1.64 -5.21 -12.82
CA GLU A 188 0.49 -4.55 -12.22
C GLU A 188 -0.22 -5.49 -11.25
N PHE A 189 -0.35 -5.05 -10.00
CA PHE A 189 -1.14 -5.69 -8.95
C PHE A 189 -2.35 -4.80 -8.64
N GLU A 190 -3.44 -5.00 -9.36
CA GLU A 190 -4.66 -4.19 -9.20
C GLU A 190 -5.16 -4.15 -7.75
N MET A 191 -5.64 -2.99 -7.30
CA MET A 191 -6.40 -2.84 -6.05
C MET A 191 -7.79 -3.47 -6.24
N PRO A 192 -8.14 -4.58 -5.55
CA PRO A 192 -9.37 -5.30 -5.82
C PRO A 192 -10.62 -4.52 -5.40
N MET A 193 -11.66 -4.58 -6.24
CA MET A 193 -13.03 -4.21 -5.88
C MET A 193 -13.73 -5.48 -5.38
N THR A 194 -13.67 -5.75 -4.09
CA THR A 194 -14.18 -6.98 -3.51
C THR A 194 -15.65 -6.85 -3.05
N TRP A 195 -16.42 -7.91 -3.20
CA TRP A 195 -17.74 -8.00 -2.58
C TRP A 195 -17.60 -8.05 -1.06
N SER A 196 -18.53 -7.39 -0.36
CA SER A 196 -18.54 -7.35 1.10
C SER A 196 -19.81 -7.96 1.66
N PRO A 197 -19.71 -9.00 2.51
CA PRO A 197 -20.86 -9.55 3.19
C PRO A 197 -21.60 -8.51 4.04
N VAL A 198 -20.87 -7.58 4.66
CA VAL A 198 -21.45 -6.53 5.52
C VAL A 198 -22.26 -5.50 4.72
N LEU A 199 -21.81 -5.14 3.51
CA LEU A 199 -22.57 -4.24 2.64
C LEU A 199 -23.80 -4.94 2.05
N ALA A 200 -23.66 -6.20 1.66
CA ALA A 200 -24.77 -7.00 1.15
C ALA A 200 -25.89 -7.20 2.19
N GLU A 201 -25.52 -7.47 3.45
CA GLU A 201 -26.49 -7.58 4.55
C GLU A 201 -27.29 -6.30 4.84
N LYS A 202 -26.75 -5.14 4.43
CA LYS A 202 -27.38 -3.83 4.61
C LYS A 202 -28.20 -3.35 3.41
N ASP A 203 -28.38 -4.18 2.39
CA ASP A 203 -29.00 -3.79 1.12
C ASP A 203 -28.36 -2.50 0.53
N ALA A 204 -27.03 -2.37 0.67
CA ALA A 204 -26.32 -1.22 0.13
C ALA A 204 -26.51 -1.12 -1.38
N ALA A 205 -26.50 0.11 -1.93
CA ALA A 205 -26.63 0.35 -3.37
C ALA A 205 -25.58 -0.38 -4.21
N SER A 206 -24.39 -0.61 -3.62
CA SER A 206 -23.37 -1.49 -4.15
C SER A 206 -22.78 -2.31 -3.00
N PRO A 207 -22.72 -3.64 -3.14
CA PRO A 207 -22.07 -4.50 -2.14
C PRO A 207 -20.55 -4.60 -2.31
N PHE A 208 -19.96 -3.79 -3.17
CA PHE A 208 -18.52 -3.81 -3.45
C PHE A 208 -17.80 -2.64 -2.80
N VAL A 209 -16.58 -2.91 -2.34
CA VAL A 209 -15.67 -1.93 -1.77
C VAL A 209 -14.24 -2.23 -2.24
N MET A 210 -13.44 -1.20 -2.50
CA MET A 210 -12.01 -1.37 -2.76
C MET A 210 -11.32 -1.92 -1.51
N ALA A 211 -10.42 -2.88 -1.68
CA ALA A 211 -9.70 -3.54 -0.59
C ALA A 211 -8.60 -2.62 0.02
N MET A 212 -9.03 -1.45 0.48
CA MET A 212 -8.19 -0.42 1.10
C MET A 212 -8.92 0.22 2.28
N ASP A 213 -8.25 0.38 3.42
CA ASP A 213 -8.84 0.86 4.68
C ASP A 213 -9.56 2.22 4.54
N TYR A 214 -9.00 3.16 3.76
CA TYR A 214 -9.66 4.43 3.44
C TYR A 214 -11.04 4.23 2.83
N ASN A 215 -11.18 3.27 1.92
CA ASN A 215 -12.44 2.98 1.25
C ASN A 215 -13.46 2.33 2.19
N PHE A 216 -13.01 1.53 3.17
CA PHE A 216 -13.86 1.04 4.24
C PHE A 216 -14.36 2.19 5.14
N TRP A 217 -13.49 3.15 5.46
CA TRP A 217 -13.86 4.33 6.25
C TRP A 217 -14.92 5.17 5.55
N ILE A 218 -14.68 5.52 4.29
CA ILE A 218 -15.65 6.31 3.49
C ILE A 218 -16.98 5.55 3.31
N SER A 219 -16.93 4.27 2.90
CA SER A 219 -18.12 3.46 2.67
C SER A 219 -18.85 3.10 3.97
N GLY A 220 -18.12 2.99 5.07
CA GLY A 220 -18.64 2.58 6.37
C GLY A 220 -19.43 3.67 7.09
N ASN A 221 -18.93 4.90 7.12
CA ASN A 221 -19.60 6.01 7.84
C ASN A 221 -19.33 7.41 7.24
N GLY A 222 -18.86 7.49 6.00
CA GLY A 222 -18.60 8.76 5.31
C GLY A 222 -17.35 9.46 5.80
N GLY A 223 -16.33 8.72 6.26
CA GLY A 223 -15.04 9.27 6.67
C GLY A 223 -15.09 10.04 8.00
N LYS A 224 -15.85 9.54 8.98
CA LYS A 224 -16.03 10.22 10.28
C LYS A 224 -15.39 9.45 11.41
N ASP A 225 -14.81 10.19 12.38
CA ASP A 225 -14.26 9.65 13.62
C ASP A 225 -15.37 9.63 14.69
N ILE A 226 -16.11 8.52 14.77
CA ILE A 226 -17.23 8.33 15.68
C ILE A 226 -16.92 7.13 16.59
N PRO A 227 -16.77 7.30 17.93
CA PRO A 227 -16.39 6.23 18.84
C PRO A 227 -17.33 5.00 18.79
N GLU A 228 -18.64 5.22 18.63
CA GLU A 228 -19.65 4.19 18.56
C GLU A 228 -19.54 3.33 17.28
N ASP A 229 -18.88 3.83 16.25
CA ASP A 229 -18.69 3.13 14.97
C ASP A 229 -17.43 2.24 14.94
N VAL A 230 -16.48 2.42 15.85
CA VAL A 230 -15.19 1.72 15.82
C VAL A 230 -15.35 0.22 15.65
N ALA A 231 -16.08 -0.44 16.54
CA ALA A 231 -16.28 -1.88 16.49
C ALA A 231 -16.94 -2.35 15.18
N ARG A 232 -17.89 -1.58 14.67
CA ARG A 232 -18.60 -1.88 13.42
C ARG A 232 -17.70 -1.70 12.19
N LEU A 233 -16.85 -0.69 12.18
CA LEU A 233 -15.88 -0.46 11.11
C LEU A 233 -14.79 -1.54 11.12
N THR A 234 -14.32 -1.95 12.29
CA THR A 234 -13.38 -3.07 12.45
C THR A 234 -13.99 -4.37 11.90
N ASP A 235 -15.24 -4.69 12.27
CA ASP A 235 -15.96 -5.87 11.77
C ASP A 235 -16.18 -5.81 10.25
N PHE A 236 -16.50 -4.64 9.72
CA PHE A 236 -16.70 -4.44 8.29
C PHE A 236 -15.45 -4.81 7.48
N GLN A 237 -14.28 -4.27 7.83
CA GLN A 237 -13.05 -4.60 7.12
C GLN A 237 -12.64 -6.06 7.36
N TYR A 238 -12.67 -6.53 8.60
CA TYR A 238 -12.29 -7.90 8.95
C TYR A 238 -13.10 -8.94 8.15
N ARG A 239 -14.43 -8.87 8.18
CA ARG A 239 -15.31 -9.83 7.48
C ARG A 239 -15.13 -9.76 5.97
N THR A 240 -14.91 -8.55 5.43
CA THR A 240 -14.67 -8.39 4.00
C THR A 240 -13.32 -8.98 3.57
N TYR A 241 -12.26 -8.75 4.34
CA TYR A 241 -10.95 -9.33 4.05
C TYR A 241 -10.93 -10.85 4.21
N ARG A 242 -11.62 -11.38 5.23
CA ARG A 242 -11.79 -12.84 5.38
C ARG A 242 -12.53 -13.45 4.19
N TYR A 243 -13.65 -12.84 3.79
CA TYR A 243 -14.38 -13.29 2.60
C TYR A 243 -13.50 -13.27 1.35
N MET A 244 -12.73 -12.18 1.15
CA MET A 244 -11.81 -12.09 0.01
C MET A 244 -10.77 -13.21 0.03
N TYR A 245 -10.22 -13.52 1.19
CA TYR A 245 -9.27 -14.62 1.38
C TYR A 245 -9.93 -15.97 1.09
N ASP A 246 -11.01 -16.30 1.76
CA ASP A 246 -11.67 -17.60 1.64
C ASP A 246 -12.15 -17.86 0.21
N SER A 247 -12.69 -16.82 -0.44
CA SER A 247 -13.13 -16.89 -1.85
C SER A 247 -11.98 -17.17 -2.81
N ALA A 248 -10.86 -16.45 -2.68
CA ALA A 248 -9.69 -16.69 -3.53
C ALA A 248 -9.04 -18.04 -3.22
N PHE A 249 -8.99 -18.44 -1.95
CA PHE A 249 -8.37 -19.69 -1.52
C PHE A 249 -9.06 -20.92 -2.12
N VAL A 250 -10.39 -20.94 -2.19
CA VAL A 250 -11.14 -22.04 -2.82
C VAL A 250 -11.37 -21.83 -4.33
N GLY A 251 -11.20 -20.60 -4.81
CA GLY A 251 -11.46 -20.18 -6.19
C GLY A 251 -10.21 -20.19 -7.07
N ASN A 252 -9.88 -19.02 -7.61
CA ASN A 252 -8.81 -18.87 -8.59
C ASN A 252 -7.38 -18.81 -8.01
N ARG A 253 -7.22 -18.80 -6.70
CA ARG A 253 -5.92 -18.73 -5.99
C ARG A 253 -5.05 -17.53 -6.38
N ALA A 254 -5.65 -16.48 -6.92
CA ALA A 254 -4.92 -15.26 -7.26
C ALA A 254 -4.35 -14.60 -6.01
N PRO A 255 -3.16 -13.98 -6.08
CA PRO A 255 -2.59 -13.25 -4.96
C PRO A 255 -3.50 -12.09 -4.55
N LEU A 256 -3.67 -11.94 -3.24
CA LEU A 256 -4.55 -10.94 -2.64
C LEU A 256 -3.77 -9.68 -2.29
N VAL A 257 -4.24 -8.52 -2.72
CA VAL A 257 -3.74 -7.22 -2.30
C VAL A 257 -4.63 -6.68 -1.18
N PHE A 258 -4.06 -6.53 0.02
CA PHE A 258 -4.67 -5.86 1.17
C PHE A 258 -4.01 -4.49 1.33
N GLY A 259 -4.66 -3.45 0.82
CA GLY A 259 -4.18 -2.08 0.89
C GLY A 259 -4.56 -1.42 2.20
N ASN A 260 -3.60 -0.84 2.90
CA ASN A 260 -3.84 -0.18 4.18
C ASN A 260 -2.90 1.02 4.32
N HIS A 261 -3.06 1.77 5.39
CA HIS A 261 -2.19 2.89 5.72
C HIS A 261 -1.72 2.78 7.17
N PHE A 262 -0.54 3.28 7.46
CA PHE A 262 -0.15 3.55 8.84
C PHE A 262 -0.85 4.82 9.32
N ASN A 263 -2.14 4.68 9.61
CA ASN A 263 -3.06 5.75 9.96
C ASN A 263 -4.05 5.30 11.03
N ASP A 264 -4.68 6.25 11.72
CA ASP A 264 -5.67 6.00 12.78
C ASP A 264 -7.11 6.36 12.36
N TRP A 265 -7.43 6.29 11.09
CA TRP A 265 -8.77 6.57 10.59
C TRP A 265 -9.85 5.78 11.32
N GLY A 266 -11.00 6.45 11.53
CA GLY A 266 -12.07 5.87 12.29
C GLY A 266 -11.68 5.58 13.74
N LEU A 267 -10.78 6.38 14.34
CA LEU A 267 -10.23 6.18 15.68
C LEU A 267 -9.52 4.82 15.81
N ASN A 268 -8.66 4.52 14.84
CA ASN A 268 -7.92 3.25 14.76
C ASN A 268 -8.81 2.00 14.56
N ALA A 269 -9.93 2.13 13.87
CA ALA A 269 -10.84 1.00 13.64
C ALA A 269 -10.23 -0.10 12.74
N PHE A 270 -9.35 0.28 11.81
CA PHE A 270 -8.92 -0.61 10.73
C PHE A 270 -7.66 -1.42 11.05
N ASN A 271 -6.67 -0.86 11.75
CA ASN A 271 -5.46 -1.60 12.08
C ASN A 271 -5.70 -2.91 12.84
N PRO A 272 -6.61 -2.97 13.85
CA PRO A 272 -6.93 -4.22 14.53
C PRO A 272 -7.56 -5.28 13.61
N ALA A 273 -8.33 -4.87 12.59
CA ALA A 273 -8.90 -5.80 11.62
C ALA A 273 -7.82 -6.42 10.74
N VAL A 274 -6.89 -5.61 10.23
CA VAL A 274 -5.76 -6.05 9.39
C VAL A 274 -4.82 -6.94 10.17
N GLU A 275 -4.45 -6.53 11.39
CA GLU A 275 -3.61 -7.34 12.29
C GLU A 275 -4.23 -8.72 12.52
N LYS A 276 -5.52 -8.77 12.82
CA LYS A 276 -6.24 -10.02 13.04
C LYS A 276 -6.23 -10.90 11.79
N VAL A 277 -6.55 -10.35 10.61
CA VAL A 277 -6.51 -11.10 9.36
C VAL A 277 -5.11 -11.65 9.09
N MET A 278 -4.05 -10.83 9.25
CA MET A 278 -2.66 -11.27 9.04
C MET A 278 -2.31 -12.46 9.94
N ARG A 279 -2.60 -12.36 11.25
CA ARG A 279 -2.33 -13.44 12.21
C ARG A 279 -3.09 -14.73 11.93
N GLU A 280 -4.28 -14.63 11.33
CA GLU A 280 -5.11 -15.79 11.02
C GLU A 280 -4.74 -16.43 9.69
N VAL A 281 -4.65 -15.64 8.60
CA VAL A 281 -4.48 -16.22 7.27
C VAL A 281 -3.05 -16.61 6.94
N CYS A 282 -2.05 -15.93 7.52
CA CYS A 282 -0.65 -16.22 7.19
C CYS A 282 -0.12 -17.52 7.84
N VAL A 283 -0.87 -18.12 8.77
CA VAL A 283 -0.55 -19.42 9.37
C VAL A 283 -1.38 -20.57 8.80
N GLU A 284 -2.31 -20.28 7.88
CA GLU A 284 -3.10 -21.31 7.21
C GLU A 284 -2.22 -22.15 6.28
N GLU A 285 -2.49 -23.43 6.19
CA GLU A 285 -1.79 -24.35 5.27
C GLU A 285 -1.97 -23.87 3.81
N ASP A 286 -0.93 -23.98 3.00
CA ASP A 286 -0.91 -23.52 1.60
C ASP A 286 -1.14 -22.01 1.40
N THR A 287 -0.88 -21.20 2.42
CA THR A 287 -0.92 -19.73 2.38
C THR A 287 0.47 -19.14 2.64
N TYR A 288 0.86 -18.18 1.81
CA TYR A 288 2.14 -17.49 1.92
C TYR A 288 1.91 -15.98 1.94
N CYS A 289 2.25 -15.34 3.04
CA CYS A 289 2.22 -13.89 3.17
C CYS A 289 3.60 -13.32 2.84
N VAL A 290 3.73 -12.80 1.63
CA VAL A 290 5.00 -12.41 1.02
C VAL A 290 4.98 -10.95 0.59
N THR A 291 6.15 -10.39 0.27
CA THR A 291 6.28 -9.06 -0.34
C THR A 291 5.96 -9.10 -1.84
N TYR A 292 5.79 -7.92 -2.47
CA TYR A 292 5.61 -7.85 -3.93
C TYR A 292 6.84 -8.37 -4.68
N GLN A 293 8.05 -8.03 -4.23
CA GLN A 293 9.28 -8.54 -4.86
C GLN A 293 9.37 -10.08 -4.77
N GLN A 294 9.03 -10.68 -3.62
CA GLN A 294 9.00 -12.14 -3.47
C GLN A 294 7.94 -12.77 -4.37
N MET A 295 6.77 -12.13 -4.51
CA MET A 295 5.72 -12.61 -5.41
C MET A 295 6.15 -12.53 -6.88
N ILE A 296 6.79 -11.44 -7.29
CA ILE A 296 7.32 -11.27 -8.65
C ILE A 296 8.39 -12.32 -8.93
N ALA A 297 9.34 -12.52 -8.02
CA ALA A 297 10.37 -13.53 -8.18
C ALA A 297 9.77 -14.94 -8.37
N TRP A 298 8.65 -15.25 -7.71
CA TRP A 298 7.93 -16.50 -7.92
C TRP A 298 7.18 -16.53 -9.25
N LEU A 299 6.51 -15.43 -9.66
CA LEU A 299 5.79 -15.33 -10.93
C LEU A 299 6.72 -15.54 -12.13
N GLU A 300 7.93 -14.98 -12.07
CA GLU A 300 8.92 -15.06 -13.15
C GLU A 300 9.51 -16.46 -13.34
N LEU A 301 9.36 -17.35 -12.36
CA LEU A 301 9.70 -18.76 -12.48
C LEU A 301 8.62 -19.61 -13.17
N GLN A 302 7.43 -19.04 -13.36
CA GLN A 302 6.31 -19.78 -13.96
C GLN A 302 6.39 -19.74 -15.48
N ASP A 303 5.83 -20.79 -16.10
CA ASP A 303 5.66 -20.82 -17.56
C ASP A 303 4.68 -19.71 -17.99
N PRO A 304 5.02 -18.89 -19.00
CA PRO A 304 4.15 -17.82 -19.47
C PRO A 304 2.76 -18.29 -19.93
N GLU A 305 2.65 -19.50 -20.48
CA GLU A 305 1.34 -20.08 -20.88
C GLU A 305 0.49 -20.44 -19.65
N VAL A 306 1.12 -20.89 -18.57
CA VAL A 306 0.45 -21.15 -17.28
C VAL A 306 -0.03 -19.84 -16.66
N LEU A 307 0.81 -18.80 -16.65
CA LEU A 307 0.40 -17.47 -16.16
C LEU A 307 -0.77 -16.91 -16.98
N ALA A 308 -0.74 -17.05 -18.30
CA ALA A 308 -1.84 -16.61 -19.15
C ALA A 308 -3.14 -17.36 -18.82
N ALA A 309 -3.06 -18.68 -18.62
CA ALA A 309 -4.21 -19.50 -18.26
C ALA A 309 -4.78 -19.11 -16.87
N TRP A 310 -3.93 -18.75 -15.91
CA TRP A 310 -4.39 -18.26 -14.60
C TRP A 310 -5.10 -16.90 -14.69
N ARG A 311 -4.60 -15.99 -15.54
CA ARG A 311 -5.23 -14.69 -15.78
C ARG A 311 -6.60 -14.79 -16.45
N ASP A 312 -6.80 -15.84 -17.25
CA ASP A 312 -8.08 -16.11 -17.93
C ASP A 312 -9.13 -16.73 -17.00
N GLN A 313 -8.76 -17.12 -15.77
CA GLN A 313 -9.72 -17.64 -14.80
C GLN A 313 -10.72 -16.57 -14.36
N ALA A 314 -11.92 -17.01 -13.98
CA ALA A 314 -12.92 -16.15 -13.38
C ALA A 314 -12.37 -15.48 -12.10
N ARG A 315 -12.70 -14.22 -11.89
CA ARG A 315 -12.35 -13.50 -10.67
C ARG A 315 -13.03 -14.14 -9.45
N SER A 316 -12.31 -14.22 -8.33
CA SER A 316 -12.85 -14.59 -7.02
C SER A 316 -13.37 -13.36 -6.27
N ALA A 317 -14.05 -13.55 -5.14
CA ALA A 317 -14.61 -12.48 -4.30
C ALA A 317 -15.57 -11.55 -5.05
N THR A 318 -16.42 -12.13 -5.88
CA THR A 318 -17.44 -11.43 -6.69
C THR A 318 -18.84 -11.46 -6.07
N GLY A 319 -19.04 -12.18 -4.97
CA GLY A 319 -20.34 -12.40 -4.33
C GLY A 319 -21.08 -13.63 -4.85
N THR A 320 -20.73 -14.16 -6.02
CA THR A 320 -21.37 -15.36 -6.57
C THR A 320 -20.99 -16.66 -5.84
N ASP A 321 -19.88 -16.61 -5.13
CA ASP A 321 -19.31 -17.69 -4.30
C ASP A 321 -19.69 -17.57 -2.81
N ALA A 322 -20.37 -16.49 -2.40
CA ALA A 322 -20.69 -16.21 -1.00
C ALA A 322 -21.57 -17.30 -0.35
N GLU A 323 -22.47 -17.91 -1.12
CA GLU A 323 -23.34 -18.98 -0.60
C GLU A 323 -22.58 -20.31 -0.37
N ALA A 324 -21.45 -20.51 -1.05
CA ALA A 324 -20.62 -21.70 -0.87
C ALA A 324 -19.67 -21.59 0.34
N LEU A 325 -19.42 -20.38 0.81
CA LEU A 325 -18.58 -20.09 1.97
C LEU A 325 -19.47 -19.98 3.22
N SER A 326 -19.44 -21.02 4.06
CA SER A 326 -20.18 -21.00 5.34
C SER A 326 -19.46 -20.08 6.34
N TRP A 327 -20.08 -18.95 6.65
CA TRP A 327 -19.63 -18.00 7.68
C TRP A 327 -20.12 -18.37 9.07
#